data_a7443c0bbd96b06e8b10f5c6200cee07
#
_entry.id   a7443c0bbd96b06e8b10f5c6200cee07
#
_cell.length_a   1.000
_cell.length_b   1.000
_cell.length_c   1.000
_cell.angle_alpha   90.00
_cell.angle_beta   90.00
_cell.angle_gamma   90.00
#
_symmetry.space_group_name_H-M   'P 1'
#
loop_
_entity.id
_entity.type
_entity.pdbx_description
1 polymer ?
#
loop_
_entity_poly.entity_id
_entity_poly.type
_entity_poly.pdbx_seq_one_letter_code
_entity_poly.pdbx_strand_id
1 'polypeptide(L)'
;MKTIEITVPGSKSLTNRAIILASLSNGTSKISNISNSQDSQIMIKAMKKIGVQIKKTGNKLLIKGNGGVFRKIDGNIDVGDAGTVARFLTAIISLIPGKITLIKSKRMKERPMKELIKALKTIRTGIILIRGDISSQFISSIMMIAPILDKGLVINITGRRISNSYIDMTIDLMKKFGVKVEKNKQNKFIIKKQSIIPTNYVVESDLSGASYFFAAGAISGKTIKVKNINFRSKQGDLIFPDLLKKMGCHIKKNIKKGWIKVKGPKILKRINVNMSEMPDTAQTLAIVAAFAKGKTTIAGLSTLKMKETDRLKALKNELNKMKIKCEITDDSIKIEGGTPQKATIETYGDHRMAMAFTVAKLRIPGLKIKNPEVVKKSFPSFWKKFNYICE
;
A
#
# COMPACT_ATOMS: atom_id res chain seq x y z
N MET A 1 21.42 25.29 -6.32
CA MET A 1 21.40 23.96 -5.67
C MET A 1 21.02 22.90 -6.68
N LYS A 2 21.78 21.79 -6.72
CA LYS A 2 21.55 20.64 -7.61
C LYS A 2 20.21 19.96 -7.29
N THR A 3 19.40 19.61 -8.29
CA THR A 3 18.18 18.81 -8.11
C THR A 3 18.57 17.34 -8.08
N ILE A 4 18.19 16.64 -7.01
CA ILE A 4 18.39 15.19 -6.86
C ILE A 4 17.20 14.46 -7.49
N GLU A 5 17.47 13.60 -8.48
CA GLU A 5 16.44 12.86 -9.20
C GLU A 5 16.32 11.43 -8.68
N ILE A 6 15.11 11.02 -8.33
CA ILE A 6 14.80 9.71 -7.79
C ILE A 6 13.72 9.04 -8.64
N THR A 7 13.86 7.73 -8.85
CA THR A 7 12.79 6.86 -9.34
C THR A 7 12.43 5.86 -8.24
N VAL A 8 11.14 5.60 -8.05
CA VAL A 8 10.67 4.59 -7.11
C VAL A 8 10.23 3.32 -7.87
N PRO A 9 10.25 2.15 -7.23
CA PRO A 9 9.80 0.91 -7.87
C PRO A 9 8.30 0.93 -8.19
N GLY A 10 7.83 -0.05 -8.93
CA GLY A 10 6.41 -0.26 -9.15
C GLY A 10 5.66 -0.51 -7.84
N SER A 11 4.40 -0.06 -7.79
CA SER A 11 3.53 -0.19 -6.62
C SER A 11 3.33 -1.66 -6.23
N LYS A 12 3.66 -1.98 -4.97
CA LYS A 12 3.40 -3.31 -4.39
C LYS A 12 1.92 -3.66 -4.45
N SER A 13 1.05 -2.71 -4.12
CA SER A 13 -0.40 -2.90 -4.10
C SER A 13 -0.98 -3.19 -5.48
N LEU A 14 -0.48 -2.52 -6.53
CA LEU A 14 -0.89 -2.78 -7.91
C LEU A 14 -0.25 -4.05 -8.46
N THR A 15 1.02 -4.32 -8.13
CA THR A 15 1.70 -5.58 -8.53
C THR A 15 0.92 -6.80 -8.06
N ASN A 16 0.54 -6.85 -6.78
CA ASN A 16 -0.19 -8.01 -6.24
C ASN A 16 -1.57 -8.16 -6.88
N ARG A 17 -2.28 -7.08 -7.17
CA ARG A 17 -3.57 -7.12 -7.89
C ARG A 17 -3.40 -7.58 -9.33
N ALA A 18 -2.38 -7.07 -10.03
CA ALA A 18 -2.11 -7.44 -11.41
C ALA A 18 -1.75 -8.93 -11.52
N ILE A 19 -0.99 -9.47 -10.56
CA ILE A 19 -0.69 -10.92 -10.51
C ILE A 19 -2.00 -11.72 -10.39
N ILE A 20 -2.93 -11.33 -9.50
CA ILE A 20 -4.21 -12.01 -9.33
C ILE A 20 -5.02 -11.97 -10.63
N LEU A 21 -5.26 -10.79 -11.20
CA LEU A 21 -6.08 -10.64 -12.40
C LEU A 21 -5.46 -11.37 -13.61
N ALA A 22 -4.15 -11.27 -13.78
CA ALA A 22 -3.44 -12.00 -14.83
C ALA A 22 -3.52 -13.53 -14.65
N SER A 23 -3.52 -14.01 -13.40
CA SER A 23 -3.66 -15.44 -13.10
C SER A 23 -5.05 -15.98 -13.39
N LEU A 24 -6.07 -15.13 -13.19
CA LEU A 24 -7.48 -15.49 -13.45
C LEU A 24 -7.91 -15.22 -14.90
N SER A 25 -7.07 -14.58 -15.72
CA SER A 25 -7.38 -14.34 -17.14
C SER A 25 -7.27 -15.62 -17.97
N ASN A 26 -7.93 -15.62 -19.13
CA ASN A 26 -7.81 -16.75 -20.08
C ASN A 26 -6.75 -16.41 -21.15
N GLY A 27 -5.49 -16.70 -20.86
CA GLY A 27 -4.36 -16.47 -21.76
C GLY A 27 -3.15 -15.86 -21.06
N THR A 28 -2.23 -15.29 -21.84
CA THR A 28 -0.93 -14.82 -21.32
C THR A 28 -0.88 -13.31 -21.17
N SER A 29 -0.60 -12.85 -19.96
CA SER A 29 -0.38 -11.43 -19.62
C SER A 29 1.09 -11.14 -19.38
N LYS A 30 1.56 -9.94 -19.82
CA LYS A 30 2.89 -9.42 -19.53
C LYS A 30 2.78 -8.25 -18.56
N ILE A 31 3.26 -8.44 -17.33
CA ILE A 31 3.28 -7.42 -16.30
C ILE A 31 4.70 -6.90 -16.15
N SER A 32 4.91 -5.61 -16.35
CA SER A 32 6.24 -4.97 -16.26
C SER A 32 6.28 -3.90 -15.17
N ASN A 33 7.50 -3.48 -14.80
CA ASN A 33 7.76 -2.57 -13.67
C ASN A 33 7.16 -3.06 -12.35
N ILE A 34 7.23 -4.38 -12.10
CA ILE A 34 6.69 -4.96 -10.86
C ILE A 34 7.48 -4.53 -9.63
N SER A 35 6.83 -4.55 -8.48
CA SER A 35 7.51 -4.47 -7.19
C SER A 35 8.32 -5.74 -6.93
N ASN A 36 9.59 -5.59 -6.55
CA ASN A 36 10.44 -6.69 -6.10
C ASN A 36 10.37 -6.90 -4.56
N SER A 37 9.35 -6.37 -3.91
CA SER A 37 9.11 -6.51 -2.48
C SER A 37 8.93 -7.98 -2.06
N GLN A 38 9.24 -8.29 -0.79
CA GLN A 38 8.99 -9.62 -0.23
C GLN A 38 7.52 -10.03 -0.37
N ASP A 39 6.57 -9.12 -0.09
CA ASP A 39 5.14 -9.39 -0.26
C ASP A 39 4.80 -9.83 -1.70
N SER A 40 5.38 -9.19 -2.73
CA SER A 40 5.13 -9.58 -4.12
C SER A 40 5.81 -10.91 -4.51
N GLN A 41 6.99 -11.20 -3.91
CA GLN A 41 7.64 -12.50 -4.11
C GLN A 41 6.82 -13.65 -3.49
N ILE A 42 6.26 -13.41 -2.29
CA ILE A 42 5.35 -14.37 -1.63
C ILE A 42 4.11 -14.60 -2.52
N MET A 43 3.52 -13.54 -3.08
CA MET A 43 2.38 -13.65 -4.00
C MET A 43 2.73 -14.51 -5.22
N ILE A 44 3.87 -14.27 -5.87
CA ILE A 44 4.33 -15.05 -7.03
C ILE A 44 4.52 -16.53 -6.67
N LYS A 45 5.19 -16.81 -5.54
CA LYS A 45 5.40 -18.19 -5.06
C LYS A 45 4.07 -18.90 -4.77
N ALA A 46 3.14 -18.20 -4.11
CA ALA A 46 1.81 -18.73 -3.79
C ALA A 46 1.01 -19.05 -5.04
N MET A 47 0.98 -18.15 -6.03
CA MET A 47 0.25 -18.38 -7.28
C MET A 47 0.85 -19.52 -8.09
N LYS A 48 2.19 -19.67 -8.10
CA LYS A 48 2.84 -20.86 -8.70
C LYS A 48 2.42 -22.15 -7.99
N LYS A 49 2.35 -22.13 -6.66
CA LYS A 49 1.97 -23.32 -5.86
C LYS A 49 0.54 -23.77 -6.12
N ILE A 50 -0.35 -22.84 -6.47
CA ILE A 50 -1.73 -23.16 -6.88
C ILE A 50 -1.88 -23.40 -8.38
N GLY A 51 -0.77 -23.67 -9.09
CA GLY A 51 -0.77 -24.15 -10.48
C GLY A 51 -0.70 -23.07 -11.55
N VAL A 52 -0.53 -21.79 -11.21
CA VAL A 52 -0.40 -20.72 -12.20
C VAL A 52 1.04 -20.71 -12.78
N GLN A 53 1.16 -20.72 -14.10
CA GLN A 53 2.46 -20.63 -14.78
C GLN A 53 2.95 -19.18 -14.79
N ILE A 54 4.04 -18.90 -14.07
CA ILE A 54 4.63 -17.57 -13.96
C ILE A 54 6.13 -17.64 -14.26
N LYS A 55 6.58 -16.94 -15.32
CA LYS A 55 8.01 -16.72 -15.62
C LYS A 55 8.37 -15.29 -15.20
N LYS A 56 9.40 -15.16 -14.35
CA LYS A 56 9.92 -13.84 -13.91
C LYS A 56 11.26 -13.59 -14.55
N THR A 57 11.44 -12.39 -15.15
CA THR A 57 12.70 -11.91 -15.71
C THR A 57 12.91 -10.47 -15.28
N GLY A 58 13.85 -10.25 -14.35
CA GLY A 58 14.10 -8.94 -13.75
C GLY A 58 12.85 -8.38 -13.06
N ASN A 59 12.35 -7.24 -13.55
CA ASN A 59 11.14 -6.58 -13.05
C ASN A 59 9.91 -6.83 -13.94
N LYS A 60 9.88 -7.94 -14.68
CA LYS A 60 8.79 -8.36 -15.56
C LYS A 60 8.29 -9.75 -15.19
N LEU A 61 6.98 -9.98 -15.36
CA LEU A 61 6.33 -11.28 -15.25
C LEU A 61 5.62 -11.60 -16.56
N LEU A 62 5.75 -12.84 -17.00
CA LEU A 62 4.87 -13.45 -17.99
C LEU A 62 4.01 -14.46 -17.23
N ILE A 63 2.69 -14.26 -17.25
CA ILE A 63 1.73 -15.04 -16.48
C ILE A 63 0.75 -15.66 -17.46
N LYS A 64 0.74 -17.00 -17.54
CA LYS A 64 -0.30 -17.74 -18.26
C LYS A 64 -1.42 -18.03 -17.28
N GLY A 65 -2.50 -17.27 -17.41
CA GLY A 65 -3.70 -17.42 -16.59
C GLY A 65 -4.47 -18.70 -16.93
N ASN A 66 -5.28 -19.15 -15.99
CA ASN A 66 -6.04 -20.40 -16.08
C ASN A 66 -7.55 -20.20 -16.29
N GLY A 67 -8.00 -18.95 -16.54
CA GLY A 67 -9.42 -18.62 -16.72
C GLY A 67 -10.28 -18.82 -15.45
N GLY A 68 -9.65 -18.90 -14.28
CA GLY A 68 -10.34 -19.19 -13.00
C GLY A 68 -10.58 -20.69 -12.75
N VAL A 69 -10.05 -21.56 -13.60
CA VAL A 69 -10.15 -23.03 -13.44
C VAL A 69 -8.97 -23.54 -12.61
N PHE A 70 -9.25 -24.16 -11.49
CA PHE A 70 -8.25 -24.73 -10.59
C PHE A 70 -8.42 -26.24 -10.44
N ARG A 71 -7.30 -26.96 -10.43
CA ARG A 71 -7.28 -28.38 -10.05
C ARG A 71 -7.36 -28.52 -8.54
N LYS A 72 -7.73 -29.69 -8.03
CA LYS A 72 -7.67 -30.01 -6.60
C LYS A 72 -6.24 -29.88 -6.10
N ILE A 73 -6.05 -29.14 -5.00
CA ILE A 73 -4.76 -28.92 -4.36
C ILE A 73 -4.91 -29.02 -2.86
N ASP A 74 -4.06 -29.81 -2.25
CA ASP A 74 -3.94 -29.90 -0.79
C ASP A 74 -2.55 -29.41 -0.36
N GLY A 75 -2.46 -28.79 0.81
CA GLY A 75 -1.19 -28.37 1.39
C GLY A 75 -1.15 -26.99 2.01
N ASN A 76 0.06 -26.51 2.29
CA ASN A 76 0.29 -25.28 3.03
C ASN A 76 0.91 -24.20 2.15
N ILE A 77 0.51 -22.94 2.30
CA ILE A 77 1.13 -21.78 1.65
C ILE A 77 1.57 -20.81 2.75
N ASP A 78 2.86 -20.56 2.84
CA ASP A 78 3.39 -19.58 3.79
C ASP A 78 3.21 -18.16 3.24
N VAL A 79 2.49 -17.34 3.99
CA VAL A 79 2.25 -15.92 3.70
C VAL A 79 2.92 -15.00 4.72
N GLY A 80 3.51 -15.54 5.78
CA GLY A 80 4.19 -14.78 6.83
C GLY A 80 3.37 -13.60 7.31
N ASP A 81 3.95 -12.38 7.21
CA ASP A 81 3.32 -11.10 7.56
C ASP A 81 2.65 -10.39 6.39
N ALA A 82 2.58 -10.98 5.21
CA ALA A 82 2.09 -10.35 4.00
C ALA A 82 0.56 -10.24 3.97
N GLY A 83 0.01 -9.24 4.66
CA GLY A 83 -1.44 -9.06 4.86
C GLY A 83 -2.25 -8.97 3.56
N THR A 84 -1.74 -8.30 2.53
CA THR A 84 -2.40 -8.23 1.22
C THR A 84 -2.43 -9.60 0.56
N VAL A 85 -1.32 -10.33 0.64
CA VAL A 85 -1.22 -11.69 0.07
C VAL A 85 -2.18 -12.63 0.78
N ALA A 86 -2.17 -12.65 2.13
CA ALA A 86 -3.07 -13.48 2.92
C ALA A 86 -4.54 -13.27 2.54
N ARG A 87 -4.97 -12.01 2.43
CA ARG A 87 -6.38 -11.67 2.12
C ARG A 87 -6.77 -12.01 0.70
N PHE A 88 -5.91 -11.71 -0.27
CA PHE A 88 -6.17 -12.03 -1.68
C PHE A 88 -6.18 -13.53 -1.92
N LEU A 89 -5.23 -14.27 -1.34
CA LEU A 89 -5.20 -15.72 -1.45
C LEU A 89 -6.39 -16.37 -0.76
N THR A 90 -6.86 -15.85 0.40
CA THR A 90 -8.06 -16.40 1.06
C THR A 90 -9.26 -16.39 0.11
N ALA A 91 -9.44 -15.31 -0.69
CA ALA A 91 -10.50 -15.27 -1.67
C ALA A 91 -10.30 -16.28 -2.82
N ILE A 92 -9.08 -16.43 -3.33
CA ILE A 92 -8.78 -17.38 -4.41
C ILE A 92 -8.94 -18.83 -3.92
N ILE A 93 -8.40 -19.14 -2.75
CA ILE A 93 -8.43 -20.50 -2.17
C ILE A 93 -9.89 -20.96 -1.95
N SER A 94 -10.84 -20.05 -1.68
CA SER A 94 -12.25 -20.41 -1.55
C SER A 94 -12.86 -20.98 -2.84
N LEU A 95 -12.17 -20.85 -3.97
CA LEU A 95 -12.60 -21.37 -5.29
C LEU A 95 -11.87 -22.66 -5.68
N ILE A 96 -10.82 -23.02 -4.95
CA ILE A 96 -9.97 -24.18 -5.28
C ILE A 96 -10.50 -25.43 -4.60
N PRO A 97 -10.75 -26.51 -5.31
CA PRO A 97 -11.05 -27.79 -4.67
C PRO A 97 -9.87 -28.30 -3.83
N GLY A 98 -10.14 -28.87 -2.66
CA GLY A 98 -9.12 -29.41 -1.75
C GLY A 98 -8.94 -28.56 -0.47
N LYS A 99 -7.87 -28.85 0.26
CA LYS A 99 -7.60 -28.24 1.57
C LYS A 99 -6.28 -27.49 1.56
N ILE A 100 -6.33 -26.16 1.38
CA ILE A 100 -5.16 -25.29 1.43
C ILE A 100 -5.17 -24.50 2.74
N THR A 101 -4.06 -24.59 3.49
CA THR A 101 -3.86 -23.85 4.73
C THR A 101 -2.86 -22.72 4.54
N LEU A 102 -3.21 -21.49 4.95
CA LEU A 102 -2.28 -20.36 4.95
C LEU A 102 -1.50 -20.33 6.26
N ILE A 103 -0.18 -20.53 6.18
CA ILE A 103 0.73 -20.36 7.30
C ILE A 103 0.99 -18.87 7.48
N LYS A 104 0.70 -18.36 8.69
CA LYS A 104 0.74 -16.94 9.06
C LYS A 104 1.69 -16.74 10.23
N SER A 105 2.42 -15.63 10.24
CA SER A 105 3.17 -15.21 11.43
C SER A 105 2.24 -14.96 12.63
N LYS A 106 2.84 -14.84 13.84
CA LYS A 106 2.10 -14.49 15.07
C LYS A 106 1.29 -13.21 14.86
N ARG A 107 1.93 -12.15 14.35
CA ARG A 107 1.25 -10.87 14.09
C ARG A 107 0.15 -10.98 13.03
N MET A 108 0.35 -11.74 11.97
CA MET A 108 -0.68 -11.90 10.94
C MET A 108 -1.91 -12.69 11.44
N LYS A 109 -1.75 -13.60 12.42
CA LYS A 109 -2.87 -14.30 13.06
C LYS A 109 -3.78 -13.34 13.86
N GLU A 110 -3.22 -12.28 14.44
CA GLU A 110 -3.95 -11.26 15.20
C GLU A 110 -4.73 -10.28 14.29
N ARG A 111 -4.29 -10.12 13.03
CA ARG A 111 -4.93 -9.19 12.09
C ARG A 111 -6.30 -9.70 11.64
N PRO A 112 -7.30 -8.80 11.46
CA PRO A 112 -8.66 -9.20 11.14
C PRO A 112 -8.72 -9.97 9.81
N MET A 113 -9.42 -11.13 9.86
CA MET A 113 -9.73 -12.00 8.72
C MET A 113 -11.17 -12.54 8.78
N LYS A 114 -11.81 -12.51 9.98
CA LYS A 114 -13.10 -13.14 10.23
C LYS A 114 -14.18 -12.66 9.26
N GLU A 115 -14.28 -11.34 9.03
CA GLU A 115 -15.29 -10.77 8.14
C GLU A 115 -15.12 -11.23 6.68
N LEU A 116 -13.87 -11.31 6.19
CA LEU A 116 -13.61 -11.86 4.86
C LEU A 116 -14.05 -13.32 4.76
N ILE A 117 -13.67 -14.15 5.72
CA ILE A 117 -14.04 -15.57 5.74
C ILE A 117 -15.56 -15.74 5.80
N LYS A 118 -16.24 -14.94 6.65
CA LYS A 118 -17.70 -14.94 6.73
C LYS A 118 -18.36 -14.60 5.40
N ALA A 119 -17.91 -13.55 4.74
CA ALA A 119 -18.40 -13.14 3.44
C ALA A 119 -18.19 -14.22 2.36
N LEU A 120 -17.03 -14.88 2.36
CA LEU A 120 -16.74 -15.93 1.39
C LEU A 120 -17.60 -17.19 1.54
N LYS A 121 -18.16 -17.47 2.73
CA LYS A 121 -19.11 -18.59 2.93
C LYS A 121 -20.40 -18.45 2.12
N THR A 122 -20.79 -17.20 1.83
CA THR A 122 -22.01 -16.90 1.06
C THR A 122 -21.72 -16.58 -0.42
N ILE A 123 -20.50 -16.73 -0.88
CA ILE A 123 -20.09 -16.30 -2.24
C ILE A 123 -20.89 -16.98 -3.36
N ARG A 124 -21.29 -18.24 -3.16
CA ARG A 124 -22.06 -19.01 -4.15
C ARG A 124 -23.51 -18.52 -4.32
N THR A 125 -24.04 -17.74 -3.39
CA THR A 125 -25.40 -17.16 -3.51
C THR A 125 -25.44 -16.05 -4.57
N GLY A 126 -24.28 -15.49 -4.96
CA GLY A 126 -24.18 -14.32 -5.83
C GLY A 126 -24.36 -13.00 -5.11
N ILE A 127 -24.56 -13.00 -3.78
CA ILE A 127 -24.73 -11.78 -2.94
C ILE A 127 -23.87 -11.87 -1.71
N ILE A 128 -23.11 -10.81 -1.45
CA ILE A 128 -22.28 -10.69 -0.23
C ILE A 128 -22.63 -9.41 0.53
N LEU A 129 -22.67 -9.54 1.86
CA LEU A 129 -22.67 -8.43 2.80
C LEU A 129 -21.31 -8.34 3.49
N ILE A 130 -20.65 -7.17 3.46
CA ILE A 130 -19.32 -6.99 4.04
C ILE A 130 -19.16 -5.61 4.68
N ARG A 131 -18.50 -5.55 5.83
CA ARG A 131 -18.19 -4.29 6.51
C ARG A 131 -17.09 -3.52 5.77
N GLY A 132 -17.34 -2.23 5.51
CA GLY A 132 -16.41 -1.34 4.81
C GLY A 132 -15.37 -0.66 5.71
N ASP A 133 -15.58 -0.70 7.03
CA ASP A 133 -14.79 0.02 8.05
C ASP A 133 -13.62 -0.80 8.62
N ILE A 134 -13.42 -2.05 8.18
CA ILE A 134 -12.35 -2.92 8.68
C ILE A 134 -11.15 -2.90 7.74
N SER A 135 -11.35 -3.22 6.45
CA SER A 135 -10.27 -3.28 5.48
C SER A 135 -10.77 -3.26 4.03
N SER A 136 -10.31 -2.28 3.26
CA SER A 136 -10.52 -2.24 1.79
C SER A 136 -9.93 -3.44 1.04
N GLN A 137 -8.99 -4.17 1.66
CA GLN A 137 -8.40 -5.38 1.06
C GLN A 137 -9.40 -6.54 0.98
N PHE A 138 -10.37 -6.60 1.91
CA PHE A 138 -11.43 -7.60 1.85
C PHE A 138 -12.31 -7.40 0.63
N ILE A 139 -12.77 -6.15 0.42
CA ILE A 139 -13.59 -5.78 -0.72
C ILE A 139 -12.82 -6.02 -2.02
N SER A 140 -11.56 -5.55 -2.09
CA SER A 140 -10.70 -5.75 -3.25
C SER A 140 -10.49 -7.23 -3.61
N SER A 141 -10.28 -8.12 -2.60
CA SER A 141 -10.08 -9.54 -2.85
C SER A 141 -11.31 -10.21 -3.46
N ILE A 142 -12.47 -9.88 -2.94
CA ILE A 142 -13.75 -10.41 -3.41
C ILE A 142 -14.08 -9.87 -4.81
N MET A 143 -13.85 -8.57 -5.06
CA MET A 143 -14.08 -7.97 -6.38
C MET A 143 -13.27 -8.66 -7.48
N MET A 144 -11.99 -8.98 -7.24
CA MET A 144 -11.13 -9.58 -8.25
C MET A 144 -11.52 -11.00 -8.66
N ILE A 145 -12.17 -11.76 -7.78
CA ILE A 145 -12.66 -13.11 -8.10
C ILE A 145 -14.09 -13.13 -8.64
N ALA A 146 -14.84 -12.04 -8.45
CA ALA A 146 -16.26 -11.96 -8.84
C ALA A 146 -16.52 -12.27 -10.34
N PRO A 147 -15.68 -11.84 -11.31
CA PRO A 147 -15.93 -12.09 -12.74
C PRO A 147 -15.98 -13.57 -13.13
N ILE A 148 -15.26 -14.44 -12.39
CA ILE A 148 -15.17 -15.87 -12.70
C ILE A 148 -16.22 -16.73 -11.98
N LEU A 149 -17.07 -16.11 -11.15
CA LEU A 149 -18.17 -16.80 -10.48
C LEU A 149 -19.38 -16.98 -11.41
N ASP A 150 -20.06 -18.09 -11.32
CA ASP A 150 -21.17 -18.42 -12.25
C ASP A 150 -22.30 -17.39 -12.25
N LYS A 151 -22.65 -16.86 -11.09
CA LYS A 151 -23.68 -15.81 -10.93
C LYS A 151 -23.11 -14.39 -10.96
N GLY A 152 -21.77 -14.23 -11.14
CA GLY A 152 -21.12 -12.98 -10.81
C GLY A 152 -21.27 -12.67 -9.31
N LEU A 153 -21.27 -11.38 -8.93
CA LEU A 153 -21.39 -11.00 -7.53
C LEU A 153 -22.00 -9.61 -7.34
N VAL A 154 -22.92 -9.53 -6.37
CA VAL A 154 -23.42 -8.28 -5.79
C VAL A 154 -22.76 -8.11 -4.41
N ILE A 155 -21.99 -7.05 -4.24
CA ILE A 155 -21.29 -6.75 -2.99
C ILE A 155 -21.98 -5.56 -2.32
N ASN A 156 -22.68 -5.81 -1.23
CA ASN A 156 -23.29 -4.78 -0.38
C ASN A 156 -22.33 -4.44 0.75
N ILE A 157 -21.95 -3.15 0.86
CA ILE A 157 -21.01 -2.69 1.87
C ILE A 157 -21.81 -1.99 2.98
N THR A 158 -21.63 -2.47 4.22
CA THR A 158 -22.21 -1.85 5.41
C THR A 158 -21.21 -0.97 6.13
N GLY A 159 -21.72 0.02 6.84
CA GLY A 159 -20.90 0.98 7.55
C GLY A 159 -20.13 1.96 6.64
N ARG A 160 -19.24 2.73 7.25
CA ARG A 160 -18.43 3.71 6.53
C ARG A 160 -17.31 3.00 5.77
N ARG A 161 -17.17 3.28 4.48
CA ARG A 161 -15.99 2.80 3.72
C ARG A 161 -14.76 3.60 4.10
N ILE A 162 -13.67 2.90 4.33
CA ILE A 162 -12.34 3.46 4.60
C ILE A 162 -11.37 3.07 3.48
N SER A 163 -10.38 3.93 3.23
CA SER A 163 -9.35 3.68 2.21
C SER A 163 -9.97 3.37 0.84
N ASN A 164 -10.93 4.20 0.40
CA ASN A 164 -11.63 4.05 -0.89
C ASN A 164 -10.67 4.04 -2.08
N SER A 165 -9.57 4.79 -1.99
CA SER A 165 -8.52 4.81 -3.00
C SER A 165 -8.03 3.41 -3.40
N TYR A 166 -7.93 2.47 -2.44
CA TYR A 166 -7.54 1.08 -2.76
C TYR A 166 -8.62 0.28 -3.46
N ILE A 167 -9.90 0.60 -3.23
CA ILE A 167 -11.02 0.01 -3.97
C ILE A 167 -11.01 0.58 -5.39
N ASP A 168 -10.85 1.89 -5.55
CA ASP A 168 -10.78 2.56 -6.85
C ASP A 168 -9.57 2.08 -7.67
N MET A 169 -8.41 1.84 -7.03
CA MET A 169 -7.25 1.17 -7.66
C MET A 169 -7.61 -0.22 -8.19
N THR A 170 -8.42 -0.98 -7.45
CA THR A 170 -8.84 -2.32 -7.87
C THR A 170 -9.78 -2.23 -9.06
N ILE A 171 -10.77 -1.34 -9.02
CA ILE A 171 -11.72 -1.12 -10.11
C ILE A 171 -11.00 -0.65 -11.39
N ASP A 172 -10.10 0.32 -11.26
CA ASP A 172 -9.32 0.83 -12.41
C ASP A 172 -8.46 -0.28 -13.04
N LEU A 173 -7.83 -1.12 -12.22
CA LEU A 173 -7.05 -2.23 -12.74
C LEU A 173 -7.93 -3.32 -13.35
N MET A 174 -9.06 -3.67 -12.73
CA MET A 174 -10.04 -4.61 -13.31
C MET A 174 -10.53 -4.11 -14.68
N LYS A 175 -10.79 -2.82 -14.82
CA LYS A 175 -11.13 -2.21 -16.12
C LYS A 175 -10.03 -2.40 -17.16
N LYS A 176 -8.75 -2.28 -16.79
CA LYS A 176 -7.62 -2.54 -17.69
C LYS A 176 -7.53 -4.01 -18.14
N PHE A 177 -8.05 -4.92 -17.34
CA PHE A 177 -8.22 -6.33 -17.68
C PHE A 177 -9.60 -6.65 -18.29
N GLY A 178 -10.29 -5.65 -18.83
CA GLY A 178 -11.56 -5.79 -19.54
C GLY A 178 -12.78 -6.00 -18.66
N VAL A 179 -12.63 -5.98 -17.33
CA VAL A 179 -13.74 -6.24 -16.41
C VAL A 179 -14.54 -4.98 -16.12
N LYS A 180 -15.83 -5.03 -16.34
CA LYS A 180 -16.79 -3.97 -15.99
C LYS A 180 -17.28 -4.15 -14.56
N VAL A 181 -17.16 -3.10 -13.76
CA VAL A 181 -17.70 -3.01 -12.39
C VAL A 181 -18.73 -1.89 -12.36
N GLU A 182 -19.95 -2.21 -12.03
CA GLU A 182 -21.02 -1.25 -11.83
C GLU A 182 -21.05 -0.83 -10.35
N LYS A 183 -21.15 0.48 -10.10
CA LYS A 183 -21.19 1.06 -8.74
C LYS A 183 -22.44 1.92 -8.64
N ASN A 184 -23.25 1.68 -7.63
CA ASN A 184 -24.36 2.56 -7.32
C ASN A 184 -24.08 3.46 -6.09
N LYS A 185 -24.96 4.45 -5.87
CA LYS A 185 -24.84 5.42 -4.76
C LYS A 185 -25.00 4.77 -3.36
N GLN A 186 -25.56 3.56 -3.28
CA GLN A 186 -25.89 2.86 -2.03
C GLN A 186 -24.76 1.94 -1.51
N ASN A 187 -23.47 2.26 -1.75
CA ASN A 187 -22.35 1.40 -1.35
C ASN A 187 -22.41 -0.04 -1.91
N LYS A 188 -22.98 -0.21 -3.10
CA LYS A 188 -23.16 -1.49 -3.76
C LYS A 188 -22.31 -1.58 -5.01
N PHE A 189 -21.59 -2.69 -5.20
CA PHE A 189 -20.89 -3.04 -6.42
C PHE A 189 -21.55 -4.25 -7.06
N ILE A 190 -21.74 -4.19 -8.38
CA ILE A 190 -22.27 -5.30 -9.17
C ILE A 190 -21.22 -5.68 -10.21
N ILE A 191 -20.81 -6.94 -10.19
CA ILE A 191 -19.83 -7.50 -11.11
C ILE A 191 -20.45 -8.76 -11.70
N LYS A 192 -20.87 -8.68 -12.98
CA LYS A 192 -21.42 -9.81 -13.70
C LYS A 192 -20.33 -10.82 -14.03
N LYS A 193 -20.71 -12.08 -14.25
CA LYS A 193 -19.82 -13.09 -14.85
C LYS A 193 -19.32 -12.57 -16.19
N GLN A 194 -18.00 -12.54 -16.36
CA GLN A 194 -17.35 -12.05 -17.58
C GLN A 194 -15.91 -12.55 -17.65
N SER A 195 -15.34 -12.59 -18.84
CA SER A 195 -13.95 -12.95 -19.03
C SER A 195 -13.00 -11.86 -18.53
N ILE A 196 -11.92 -12.29 -17.86
CA ILE A 196 -10.79 -11.42 -17.56
C ILE A 196 -9.81 -11.51 -18.73
N ILE A 197 -9.56 -10.39 -19.40
CA ILE A 197 -8.79 -10.33 -20.65
C ILE A 197 -7.29 -10.29 -20.33
N PRO A 198 -6.45 -11.16 -20.93
CA PRO A 198 -5.02 -11.08 -20.81
C PRO A 198 -4.50 -9.72 -21.24
N THR A 199 -3.60 -9.13 -20.46
CA THR A 199 -3.25 -7.71 -20.64
C THR A 199 -1.75 -7.47 -20.49
N ASN A 200 -1.19 -6.62 -21.37
CA ASN A 200 0.12 -6.04 -21.18
C ASN A 200 0.01 -4.82 -20.26
N TYR A 201 0.43 -4.96 -19.01
CA TYR A 201 0.28 -3.91 -18.01
C TYR A 201 1.63 -3.45 -17.45
N VAL A 202 1.85 -2.14 -17.45
CA VAL A 202 2.99 -1.50 -16.79
C VAL A 202 2.54 -1.01 -15.41
N VAL A 203 3.09 -1.58 -14.35
CA VAL A 203 2.76 -1.18 -12.98
C VAL A 203 3.24 0.25 -12.72
N GLU A 204 2.37 1.09 -12.23
CA GLU A 204 2.67 2.47 -11.87
C GLU A 204 3.67 2.53 -10.70
N SER A 205 4.41 3.62 -10.61
CA SER A 205 5.32 3.90 -9.47
C SER A 205 4.58 3.85 -8.14
N ASP A 206 5.25 3.34 -7.10
CA ASP A 206 4.73 3.28 -5.74
C ASP A 206 4.72 4.67 -5.09
N LEU A 207 3.54 5.29 -5.00
CA LEU A 207 3.41 6.64 -4.44
C LEU A 207 3.57 6.66 -2.92
N SER A 208 3.27 5.56 -2.22
CA SER A 208 3.65 5.43 -0.80
C SER A 208 5.18 5.45 -0.66
N GLY A 209 5.89 4.72 -1.53
CA GLY A 209 7.35 4.74 -1.58
C GLY A 209 7.92 6.12 -1.95
N ALA A 210 7.24 6.86 -2.83
CA ALA A 210 7.62 8.22 -3.22
C ALA A 210 7.50 9.22 -2.06
N SER A 211 6.57 9.01 -1.12
CA SER A 211 6.33 9.92 0.00
C SER A 211 7.57 10.18 0.85
N TYR A 212 8.43 9.17 1.04
CA TYR A 212 9.68 9.33 1.80
C TYR A 212 10.64 10.31 1.14
N PHE A 213 10.71 10.30 -0.18
CA PHE A 213 11.55 11.21 -0.96
C PHE A 213 10.96 12.62 -1.04
N PHE A 214 9.64 12.73 -1.12
CA PHE A 214 8.97 14.03 -0.99
C PHE A 214 9.19 14.64 0.39
N ALA A 215 9.09 13.82 1.45
CA ALA A 215 9.39 14.25 2.82
C ALA A 215 10.87 14.62 2.99
N ALA A 216 11.79 13.89 2.35
CA ALA A 216 13.20 14.24 2.33
C ALA A 216 13.42 15.65 1.74
N GLY A 217 12.76 15.98 0.63
CA GLY A 217 12.78 17.33 0.06
C GLY A 217 12.16 18.37 1.00
N ALA A 218 11.12 18.02 1.73
CA ALA A 218 10.43 18.93 2.66
C ALA A 218 11.31 19.34 3.85
N ILE A 219 12.09 18.41 4.42
CA ILE A 219 12.84 18.70 5.66
C ILE A 219 14.32 19.03 5.46
N SER A 220 14.95 18.62 4.35
CA SER A 220 16.40 18.72 4.17
C SER A 220 16.87 20.04 3.55
N GLY A 221 15.97 20.84 3.01
CA GLY A 221 16.32 22.02 2.18
C GLY A 221 16.83 21.68 0.79
N LYS A 222 17.12 20.39 0.49
CA LYS A 222 17.51 19.91 -0.84
C LYS A 222 16.28 19.88 -1.76
N THR A 223 16.49 20.04 -3.09
CA THR A 223 15.41 19.89 -4.08
C THR A 223 15.37 18.44 -4.54
N ILE A 224 14.30 17.72 -4.21
CA ILE A 224 14.10 16.33 -4.62
C ILE A 224 13.07 16.26 -5.75
N LYS A 225 13.41 15.57 -6.84
CA LYS A 225 12.54 15.31 -8.00
C LYS A 225 12.27 13.82 -8.10
N VAL A 226 11.03 13.40 -7.91
CA VAL A 226 10.60 12.02 -8.15
C VAL A 226 10.03 11.91 -9.56
N LYS A 227 10.53 10.94 -10.33
CA LYS A 227 10.15 10.68 -11.73
C LYS A 227 9.19 9.50 -11.86
N ASN A 228 8.65 9.34 -13.07
CA ASN A 228 7.71 8.26 -13.45
C ASN A 228 6.40 8.28 -12.65
N ILE A 229 5.92 9.48 -12.33
CA ILE A 229 4.63 9.68 -11.66
C ILE A 229 3.49 9.67 -12.68
N ASN A 230 2.55 8.75 -12.50
CA ASN A 230 1.29 8.78 -13.24
C ASN A 230 0.28 9.68 -12.51
N PHE A 231 -0.01 10.84 -13.08
CA PHE A 231 -0.97 11.80 -12.50
C PHE A 231 -2.44 11.37 -12.63
N ARG A 232 -2.74 10.31 -13.40
CA ARG A 232 -4.06 9.68 -13.47
C ARG A 232 -4.21 8.51 -12.50
N SER A 233 -3.18 8.24 -11.70
CA SER A 233 -3.17 7.15 -10.73
C SER A 233 -4.31 7.26 -9.72
N LYS A 234 -4.90 6.12 -9.37
CA LYS A 234 -5.88 6.00 -8.28
C LYS A 234 -5.25 5.75 -6.91
N GLN A 235 -3.91 5.75 -6.81
CA GLN A 235 -3.23 5.70 -5.52
C GLN A 235 -3.52 6.98 -4.73
N GLY A 236 -4.13 6.86 -3.55
CA GLY A 236 -4.49 8.01 -2.69
C GLY A 236 -3.28 8.87 -2.32
N ASP A 237 -2.11 8.25 -2.25
CA ASP A 237 -0.84 8.90 -1.91
C ASP A 237 -0.38 9.96 -2.94
N LEU A 238 -1.04 10.06 -4.12
CA LEU A 238 -0.77 11.10 -5.12
C LEU A 238 -0.99 12.51 -4.56
N ILE A 239 -1.83 12.65 -3.53
CA ILE A 239 -2.15 13.92 -2.88
C ILE A 239 -1.06 14.35 -1.89
N PHE A 240 -0.16 13.44 -1.48
CA PHE A 240 0.85 13.71 -0.44
C PHE A 240 1.68 14.97 -0.67
N PRO A 241 2.17 15.28 -1.90
CA PRO A 241 2.87 16.55 -2.17
C PRO A 241 2.01 17.80 -1.94
N ASP A 242 0.69 17.70 -2.11
CA ASP A 242 -0.21 18.84 -1.86
C ASP A 242 -0.36 19.13 -0.36
N LEU A 243 -0.24 18.11 0.50
CA LEU A 243 -0.13 18.29 1.94
C LEU A 243 1.17 19.03 2.30
N LEU A 244 2.29 18.64 1.70
CA LEU A 244 3.56 19.33 1.89
C LEU A 244 3.49 20.79 1.40
N LYS A 245 2.75 21.07 0.32
CA LYS A 245 2.49 22.45 -0.14
C LYS A 245 1.77 23.27 0.93
N LYS A 246 0.74 22.69 1.58
CA LYS A 246 0.04 23.34 2.71
C LYS A 246 0.97 23.59 3.91
N MET A 247 2.00 22.77 4.08
CA MET A 247 3.06 22.98 5.09
C MET A 247 4.13 23.99 4.65
N GLY A 248 3.96 24.65 3.50
CA GLY A 248 4.84 25.69 3.00
C GLY A 248 5.92 25.23 2.01
N CYS A 249 5.92 23.97 1.61
CA CYS A 249 6.88 23.48 0.61
C CYS A 249 6.59 24.02 -0.79
N HIS A 250 7.67 24.30 -1.54
CA HIS A 250 7.58 24.58 -2.97
C HIS A 250 7.42 23.28 -3.75
N ILE A 251 6.24 23.13 -4.39
CA ILE A 251 5.92 21.97 -5.22
C ILE A 251 5.83 22.37 -6.68
N LYS A 252 6.60 21.68 -7.54
CA LYS A 252 6.49 21.83 -9.00
C LYS A 252 6.14 20.48 -9.61
N LYS A 253 5.05 20.44 -10.37
CA LYS A 253 4.56 19.24 -11.07
C LYS A 253 4.73 19.41 -12.57
N ASN A 254 5.15 18.35 -13.27
CA ASN A 254 5.12 18.30 -14.74
C ASN A 254 4.36 17.05 -15.16
N ILE A 255 3.12 17.24 -15.58
CA ILE A 255 2.20 16.16 -15.95
C ILE A 255 2.72 15.43 -17.20
N LYS A 256 3.16 16.17 -18.23
CA LYS A 256 3.63 15.59 -19.50
C LYS A 256 4.89 14.72 -19.30
N LYS A 257 5.84 15.17 -18.47
CA LYS A 257 7.11 14.46 -18.18
C LYS A 257 7.02 13.53 -16.95
N GLY A 258 5.87 13.43 -16.30
CA GLY A 258 5.62 12.50 -15.20
C GLY A 258 6.54 12.70 -13.99
N TRP A 259 6.70 13.92 -13.46
CA TRP A 259 7.52 14.15 -12.29
C TRP A 259 6.95 15.22 -11.33
N ILE A 260 7.34 15.10 -10.07
CA ILE A 260 7.06 16.07 -9.01
C ILE A 260 8.37 16.46 -8.34
N LYS A 261 8.60 17.77 -8.16
CA LYS A 261 9.70 18.33 -7.38
C LYS A 261 9.17 18.87 -6.06
N VAL A 262 9.91 18.64 -4.98
CA VAL A 262 9.65 19.17 -3.65
C VAL A 262 10.89 19.85 -3.11
N LYS A 263 10.73 21.06 -2.56
CA LYS A 263 11.75 21.78 -1.79
C LYS A 263 11.07 22.37 -0.54
N GLY A 264 11.61 22.10 0.64
CA GLY A 264 11.10 22.62 1.89
C GLY A 264 11.35 24.12 2.06
N PRO A 265 10.52 24.81 2.87
CA PRO A 265 10.75 26.16 3.33
C PRO A 265 11.82 26.21 4.43
N LYS A 266 12.24 27.40 4.86
CA LYS A 266 13.06 27.56 6.07
C LYS A 266 12.35 27.03 7.31
N ILE A 267 11.04 27.29 7.43
CA ILE A 267 10.19 26.85 8.54
C ILE A 267 8.94 26.16 7.97
N LEU A 268 8.75 24.89 8.30
CA LEU A 268 7.53 24.15 7.96
C LEU A 268 6.35 24.62 8.85
N LYS A 269 5.19 24.74 8.24
CA LYS A 269 3.94 25.12 8.93
C LYS A 269 3.19 23.87 9.40
N ARG A 270 2.46 24.01 10.53
CA ARG A 270 1.51 22.99 11.00
C ARG A 270 0.38 22.74 9.98
N ILE A 271 -0.24 21.58 10.05
CA ILE A 271 -1.39 21.23 9.23
C ILE A 271 -2.39 20.38 10.03
N ASN A 272 -3.68 20.53 9.72
CA ASN A 272 -4.73 19.61 10.16
C ASN A 272 -5.26 18.87 8.94
N VAL A 273 -5.24 17.53 8.97
CA VAL A 273 -5.54 16.72 7.79
C VAL A 273 -6.18 15.38 8.16
N ASN A 274 -7.11 14.93 7.31
CA ASN A 274 -7.64 13.57 7.34
C ASN A 274 -6.90 12.72 6.29
N MET A 275 -6.29 11.61 6.71
CA MET A 275 -5.53 10.71 5.86
C MET A 275 -6.18 9.34 5.67
N SER A 276 -7.49 9.23 5.85
CA SER A 276 -8.23 7.97 5.67
C SER A 276 -8.09 7.35 4.27
N GLU A 277 -7.85 8.17 3.25
CA GLU A 277 -7.63 7.72 1.87
C GLU A 277 -6.16 7.35 1.55
N MET A 278 -5.22 7.74 2.41
CA MET A 278 -3.78 7.44 2.27
C MET A 278 -3.11 7.11 3.61
N PRO A 279 -3.66 6.17 4.40
CA PRO A 279 -3.18 5.90 5.76
C PRO A 279 -1.73 5.39 5.79
N ASP A 280 -1.26 4.85 4.68
CA ASP A 280 0.08 4.29 4.57
C ASP A 280 1.21 5.33 4.48
N THR A 281 0.88 6.62 4.29
CA THR A 281 1.83 7.75 4.31
C THR A 281 1.72 8.60 5.57
N ALA A 282 0.87 8.21 6.52
CA ALA A 282 0.69 8.95 7.77
C ALA A 282 1.98 9.02 8.61
N GLN A 283 2.76 7.93 8.67
CA GLN A 283 4.06 7.93 9.36
C GLN A 283 5.04 8.92 8.73
N THR A 284 5.04 9.00 7.40
CA THR A 284 5.88 9.95 6.67
C THR A 284 5.50 11.39 7.00
N LEU A 285 4.19 11.70 7.01
CA LEU A 285 3.72 13.03 7.37
C LEU A 285 3.99 13.37 8.84
N ALA A 286 3.87 12.38 9.75
CA ALA A 286 4.19 12.55 11.18
C ALA A 286 5.65 12.97 11.39
N ILE A 287 6.58 12.40 10.62
CA ILE A 287 7.99 12.82 10.65
C ILE A 287 8.17 14.24 10.12
N VAL A 288 7.51 14.63 9.03
CA VAL A 288 7.55 16.03 8.55
C VAL A 288 6.97 16.98 9.59
N ALA A 289 5.87 16.59 10.24
CA ALA A 289 5.21 17.37 11.30
C ALA A 289 6.10 17.59 12.53
N ALA A 290 6.98 16.64 12.85
CA ALA A 290 7.94 16.77 13.95
C ALA A 290 8.90 17.97 13.79
N PHE A 291 9.15 18.41 12.54
CA PHE A 291 9.98 19.57 12.21
C PHE A 291 9.16 20.85 11.92
N ALA A 292 7.83 20.80 12.02
CA ALA A 292 6.98 21.96 11.74
C ALA A 292 6.81 22.87 12.96
N LYS A 293 6.55 24.15 12.73
CA LYS A 293 6.21 25.07 13.82
C LYS A 293 4.73 24.92 14.20
N GLY A 294 4.47 24.58 15.46
CA GLY A 294 3.11 24.45 16.03
C GLY A 294 2.57 23.03 15.99
N LYS A 295 1.30 22.85 16.33
CA LYS A 295 0.64 21.57 16.57
C LYS A 295 -0.07 21.04 15.30
N THR A 296 0.40 19.93 14.76
CA THR A 296 -0.19 19.23 13.61
C THR A 296 -1.13 18.13 14.08
N THR A 297 -2.31 18.04 13.48
CA THR A 297 -3.27 16.95 13.72
C THR A 297 -3.45 16.11 12.46
N ILE A 298 -3.21 14.80 12.58
CA ILE A 298 -3.42 13.80 11.50
C ILE A 298 -4.53 12.86 11.96
N ALA A 299 -5.68 12.90 11.30
CA ALA A 299 -6.85 12.07 11.59
C ALA A 299 -7.13 11.05 10.49
N GLY A 300 -8.14 10.18 10.66
CA GLY A 300 -8.50 9.14 9.71
C GLY A 300 -7.57 7.92 9.78
N LEU A 301 -7.02 7.62 10.95
CA LEU A 301 -5.95 6.65 11.16
C LEU A 301 -6.40 5.37 11.88
N SER A 302 -7.70 5.15 12.06
CA SER A 302 -8.24 3.97 12.80
C SER A 302 -7.68 2.63 12.34
N THR A 303 -7.38 2.49 11.04
CA THR A 303 -6.81 1.25 10.48
C THR A 303 -5.36 0.99 10.87
N LEU A 304 -4.63 2.00 11.36
CA LEU A 304 -3.19 1.88 11.64
C LEU A 304 -2.88 0.95 12.82
N LYS A 305 -3.82 0.77 13.74
CA LYS A 305 -3.68 -0.15 14.88
C LYS A 305 -3.59 -1.62 14.45
N MET A 306 -4.21 -1.97 13.31
CA MET A 306 -4.32 -3.34 12.81
C MET A 306 -3.37 -3.63 11.63
N LYS A 307 -2.30 -2.87 11.51
CA LYS A 307 -1.25 -3.08 10.48
C LYS A 307 -0.15 -4.02 11.01
N GLU A 308 1.04 -3.92 10.45
CA GLU A 308 2.22 -4.69 10.84
C GLU A 308 2.54 -4.55 12.33
N THR A 309 2.30 -3.38 12.87
CA THR A 309 2.27 -3.07 14.30
C THR A 309 1.10 -2.13 14.59
N ASP A 310 0.85 -1.79 15.86
CA ASP A 310 0.05 -0.62 16.21
C ASP A 310 0.86 0.63 15.89
N ARG A 311 0.70 1.15 14.66
CA ARG A 311 1.48 2.26 14.14
C ARG A 311 1.27 3.57 14.89
N LEU A 312 0.10 3.79 15.51
CA LEU A 312 -0.15 4.98 16.32
C LEU A 312 0.67 4.95 17.60
N LYS A 313 0.66 3.82 18.32
CA LYS A 313 1.50 3.64 19.51
C LYS A 313 2.98 3.70 19.17
N ALA A 314 3.39 3.04 18.08
CA ALA A 314 4.78 3.06 17.62
C ALA A 314 5.24 4.49 17.30
N LEU A 315 4.44 5.29 16.55
CA LEU A 315 4.74 6.69 16.28
C LEU A 315 4.89 7.52 17.55
N LYS A 316 3.94 7.38 18.50
CA LYS A 316 4.01 8.08 19.78
C LYS A 316 5.30 7.76 20.53
N ASN A 317 5.62 6.49 20.65
CA ASN A 317 6.80 6.04 21.38
C ASN A 317 8.09 6.60 20.76
N GLU A 318 8.24 6.48 19.44
CA GLU A 318 9.48 6.88 18.79
C GLU A 318 9.63 8.41 18.66
N LEU A 319 8.53 9.15 18.47
CA LEU A 319 8.56 10.62 18.50
C LEU A 319 8.92 11.14 19.90
N ASN A 320 8.39 10.53 20.97
CA ASN A 320 8.75 10.88 22.34
C ASN A 320 10.24 10.65 22.65
N LYS A 321 10.86 9.56 22.14
CA LYS A 321 12.32 9.36 22.23
C LYS A 321 13.10 10.51 21.57
N MET A 322 12.57 11.06 20.48
CA MET A 322 13.12 12.22 19.79
C MET A 322 12.77 13.56 20.48
N LYS A 323 12.19 13.55 21.69
CA LYS A 323 11.74 14.72 22.46
C LYS A 323 10.63 15.53 21.75
N ILE A 324 9.85 14.88 20.91
CA ILE A 324 8.66 15.46 20.26
C ILE A 324 7.40 14.99 20.99
N LYS A 325 6.71 15.95 21.61
CA LYS A 325 5.44 15.68 22.32
C LYS A 325 4.35 15.30 21.31
N CYS A 326 3.63 14.23 21.59
CA CYS A 326 2.50 13.83 20.79
C CYS A 326 1.45 13.07 21.60
N GLU A 327 0.21 13.24 21.19
CA GLU A 327 -0.98 12.60 21.76
C GLU A 327 -1.65 11.75 20.68
N ILE A 328 -2.16 10.59 21.06
CA ILE A 328 -2.89 9.72 20.15
C ILE A 328 -4.30 9.45 20.67
N THR A 329 -5.24 9.32 19.74
CA THR A 329 -6.57 8.77 19.97
C THR A 329 -6.71 7.46 19.21
N ASP A 330 -7.90 6.92 19.12
CA ASP A 330 -8.18 5.73 18.32
C ASP A 330 -8.05 5.96 16.82
N ASP A 331 -8.18 7.19 16.35
CA ASP A 331 -8.23 7.57 14.94
C ASP A 331 -7.29 8.72 14.57
N SER A 332 -6.49 9.23 15.49
CA SER A 332 -5.65 10.40 15.21
C SER A 332 -4.35 10.45 16.01
N ILE A 333 -3.41 11.25 15.52
CA ILE A 333 -2.23 11.70 16.26
C ILE A 333 -2.10 13.21 16.16
N LYS A 334 -1.85 13.86 17.32
CA LYS A 334 -1.49 15.29 17.43
C LYS A 334 0.00 15.36 17.74
N ILE A 335 0.75 16.15 16.98
CA ILE A 335 2.21 16.26 17.09
C ILE A 335 2.56 17.72 17.29
N GLU A 336 3.23 18.04 18.39
CA GLU A 336 3.79 19.36 18.65
C GLU A 336 5.21 19.41 18.06
N GLY A 337 5.31 20.01 16.87
CA GLY A 337 6.57 20.09 16.17
C GLY A 337 7.57 21.03 16.85
N GLY A 338 8.86 20.75 16.66
CA GLY A 338 9.94 21.45 17.33
C GLY A 338 11.31 21.09 16.77
N THR A 339 12.26 20.83 17.64
CA THR A 339 13.62 20.42 17.32
C THR A 339 13.83 18.95 17.72
N PRO A 340 13.52 17.99 16.85
CA PRO A 340 13.69 16.58 17.16
C PRO A 340 15.15 16.24 17.46
N GLN A 341 15.37 15.37 18.45
CA GLN A 341 16.69 14.98 18.91
C GLN A 341 17.08 13.59 18.42
N LYS A 342 18.40 13.27 18.47
CA LYS A 342 18.91 11.95 18.15
C LYS A 342 18.30 10.89 19.06
N ALA A 343 17.98 9.74 18.48
CA ALA A 343 17.45 8.58 19.19
C ALA A 343 17.77 7.30 18.43
N THR A 344 17.63 6.17 19.11
CA THR A 344 17.61 4.86 18.47
C THR A 344 16.15 4.43 18.27
N ILE A 345 15.73 4.33 17.04
CA ILE A 345 14.36 4.07 16.62
C ILE A 345 14.10 2.57 16.50
N GLU A 346 13.12 2.09 17.22
CA GLU A 346 12.56 0.75 17.03
C GLU A 346 11.63 0.73 15.82
N THR A 347 11.78 -0.28 14.98
CA THR A 347 10.94 -0.41 13.78
C THR A 347 9.69 -1.27 14.01
N TYR A 348 9.63 -2.02 15.10
CA TYR A 348 8.52 -2.93 15.42
C TYR A 348 8.21 -3.92 14.28
N GLY A 349 9.23 -4.32 13.50
CA GLY A 349 9.06 -5.14 12.31
C GLY A 349 8.31 -4.45 11.16
N ASP A 350 8.10 -3.13 11.25
CA ASP A 350 7.33 -2.37 10.26
C ASP A 350 8.24 -1.53 9.36
N HIS A 351 8.21 -1.86 8.07
CA HIS A 351 8.98 -1.19 7.02
C HIS A 351 8.66 0.30 6.89
N ARG A 352 7.41 0.72 7.19
CA ARG A 352 7.02 2.14 7.11
C ARG A 352 7.57 2.94 8.27
N MET A 353 7.68 2.36 9.46
CA MET A 353 8.39 2.98 10.58
C MET A 353 9.86 3.19 10.21
N ALA A 354 10.53 2.14 9.71
CA ALA A 354 11.93 2.24 9.30
C ALA A 354 12.16 3.36 8.28
N MET A 355 11.39 3.36 7.18
CA MET A 355 11.57 4.32 6.08
C MET A 355 11.18 5.75 6.48
N ALA A 356 10.09 5.93 7.22
CA ALA A 356 9.66 7.26 7.65
C ALA A 356 10.68 7.91 8.60
N PHE A 357 11.12 7.20 9.65
CA PHE A 357 12.10 7.75 10.58
C PHE A 357 13.48 7.93 9.95
N THR A 358 13.83 7.15 8.92
CA THR A 358 15.07 7.35 8.16
C THR A 358 15.13 8.75 7.54
N VAL A 359 13.99 9.32 7.12
CA VAL A 359 13.95 10.66 6.56
C VAL A 359 14.49 11.71 7.55
N ALA A 360 14.23 11.53 8.85
CA ALA A 360 14.71 12.43 9.90
C ALA A 360 16.25 12.47 10.00
N LYS A 361 16.97 11.41 9.56
CA LYS A 361 18.45 11.39 9.54
C LYS A 361 19.05 12.54 8.73
N LEU A 362 18.33 13.08 7.75
CA LEU A 362 18.79 14.22 6.94
C LEU A 362 18.96 15.51 7.76
N ARG A 363 18.35 15.59 8.94
CA ARG A 363 18.47 16.74 9.85
C ARG A 363 18.98 16.38 11.24
N ILE A 364 19.04 15.09 11.56
CA ILE A 364 19.47 14.61 12.89
C ILE A 364 20.63 13.66 12.70
N PRO A 365 21.88 14.16 12.70
CA PRO A 365 23.07 13.31 12.72
C PRO A 365 23.03 12.37 13.93
N GLY A 366 23.41 11.11 13.73
CA GLY A 366 23.46 10.10 14.80
C GLY A 366 22.12 9.43 15.14
N LEU A 367 21.01 9.77 14.46
CA LEU A 367 19.77 8.98 14.58
C LEU A 367 19.99 7.57 14.03
N LYS A 368 19.68 6.54 14.83
CA LYS A 368 19.87 5.13 14.47
C LYS A 368 18.51 4.46 14.19
N ILE A 369 18.46 3.55 13.23
CA ILE A 369 17.28 2.73 12.92
C ILE A 369 17.62 1.28 13.23
N LYS A 370 16.89 0.64 14.14
CA LYS A 370 17.05 -0.81 14.41
C LYS A 370 16.37 -1.63 13.31
N ASN A 371 16.88 -2.82 13.07
CA ASN A 371 16.34 -3.77 12.08
C ASN A 371 16.03 -3.10 10.72
N PRO A 372 17.02 -2.43 10.10
CA PRO A 372 16.81 -1.65 8.87
C PRO A 372 16.39 -2.52 7.67
N GLU A 373 16.62 -3.83 7.72
CA GLU A 373 16.27 -4.81 6.68
C GLU A 373 14.76 -4.99 6.49
N VAL A 374 13.93 -4.59 7.44
CA VAL A 374 12.46 -4.68 7.35
C VAL A 374 11.90 -3.92 6.14
N VAL A 375 12.64 -2.96 5.57
CA VAL A 375 12.25 -2.24 4.35
C VAL A 375 12.08 -3.17 3.15
N LYS A 376 12.74 -4.34 3.15
CA LYS A 376 12.62 -5.36 2.08
C LYS A 376 11.19 -5.83 1.87
N LYS A 377 10.34 -5.72 2.88
CA LYS A 377 8.92 -6.06 2.82
C LYS A 377 8.19 -5.32 1.69
N SER A 378 8.52 -4.05 1.43
CA SER A 378 7.87 -3.24 0.39
C SER A 378 8.83 -2.53 -0.56
N PHE A 379 10.05 -2.20 -0.14
CA PHE A 379 11.00 -1.40 -0.91
C PHE A 379 12.45 -1.87 -0.72
N PRO A 380 12.86 -3.01 -1.29
CA PRO A 380 14.20 -3.59 -1.06
C PRO A 380 15.37 -2.67 -1.41
N SER A 381 15.21 -1.79 -2.39
CA SER A 381 16.26 -0.83 -2.81
C SER A 381 16.19 0.52 -2.08
N PHE A 382 15.43 0.62 -0.99
CA PHE A 382 15.23 1.90 -0.28
C PHE A 382 16.55 2.52 0.17
N TRP A 383 17.41 1.79 0.85
CA TRP A 383 18.68 2.28 1.38
C TRP A 383 19.60 2.81 0.28
N LYS A 384 19.74 2.05 -0.83
CA LYS A 384 20.54 2.49 -1.98
C LYS A 384 20.07 3.85 -2.52
N LYS A 385 18.74 4.05 -2.61
CA LYS A 385 18.17 5.31 -3.12
C LYS A 385 18.20 6.44 -2.10
N PHE A 386 18.07 6.11 -0.82
CA PHE A 386 18.11 7.10 0.24
C PHE A 386 19.52 7.62 0.48
N ASN A 387 20.54 6.75 0.47
CA ASN A 387 21.95 7.15 0.64
C ASN A 387 22.40 8.13 -0.46
N TYR A 388 21.90 7.98 -1.69
CA TYR A 388 22.14 8.94 -2.77
C TYR A 388 21.63 10.37 -2.48
N ILE A 389 20.73 10.54 -1.51
CA ILE A 389 20.30 11.88 -1.05
C ILE A 389 21.24 12.41 0.03
N CYS A 390 21.89 11.53 0.78
CA CYS A 390 22.83 11.93 1.84
C CYS A 390 24.16 12.46 1.27
N GLU A 391 24.56 11.96 0.11
CA GLU A 391 25.70 12.48 -0.68
C GLU A 391 25.38 13.88 -1.25
#